data_d3cba8bc2f47610532c971053dfa872e
#
_entry.id   d3cba8bc2f47610532c971053dfa872e
#
_cell.length_a   1.000
_cell.length_b   1.000
_cell.length_c   1.000
_cell.angle_alpha   90.00
_cell.angle_beta   90.00
_cell.angle_gamma   90.00
#
_symmetry.space_group_name_H-M   'P 1'
#
loop_
_entity.id
_entity.type
_entity.pdbx_description
1 polymer ?
#
loop_
_entity_poly.entity_id
_entity_poly.type
_entity_poly.pdbx_seq_one_letter_code
_entity_poly.pdbx_strand_id
1 'polypeptide(L)'
;REKFNISPWLFLVPLLVITMIVKKTPPLLALFVGTLLGGFFALIFQPQLLMDLSESSVLNFKTIYKSIFNAITVDTQIETNNPLLNELFSSGGMQGMLGTVWLIICAMVFGGVMDAIGALEAISNVFLGWAKTTFKLIAGTAASSLTVNLTASDQYLAIVVPGKMFAKAYRDRKLAPENLSRTLEDAGTVTSVLVPWNTCGAYQSRVLGVEVSEYFFYAFFN
;
A
#
# COMPACT_ATOMS: atom_id res chain seq x y z
N ARG A 1 2.76 25.71 16.40
CA ARG A 1 3.89 26.02 17.33
C ARG A 1 3.52 25.82 18.81
N GLU A 2 2.24 25.85 19.17
CA GLU A 2 1.83 25.68 20.58
C GLU A 2 2.05 24.26 21.12
N LYS A 3 1.91 23.24 20.26
CA LYS A 3 2.05 21.82 20.64
C LYS A 3 3.31 21.14 20.09
N PHE A 4 3.92 21.69 19.04
CA PHE A 4 5.07 21.10 18.38
C PHE A 4 6.28 22.02 18.35
N ASN A 5 7.44 21.50 18.74
CA ASN A 5 8.71 22.17 18.55
C ASN A 5 9.24 21.90 17.13
N ILE A 6 9.02 22.86 16.23
CA ILE A 6 9.41 22.73 14.81
C ILE A 6 10.86 23.16 14.66
N SER A 7 11.75 22.21 14.45
CA SER A 7 13.17 22.41 14.19
C SER A 7 13.56 21.90 12.81
N PRO A 8 14.46 22.57 12.07
CA PRO A 8 15.00 22.08 10.80
C PRO A 8 15.65 20.68 10.90
N TRP A 9 16.16 20.31 12.07
CA TRP A 9 16.76 19.01 12.33
C TRP A 9 15.78 17.85 12.18
N LEU A 10 14.46 18.09 12.30
CA LEU A 10 13.44 17.07 12.11
C LEU A 10 13.40 16.55 10.66
N PHE A 11 13.83 17.36 9.67
CA PHE A 11 13.96 16.95 8.28
C PHE A 11 15.06 15.92 8.03
N LEU A 12 15.95 15.70 9.00
CA LEU A 12 17.01 14.70 8.90
C LEU A 12 16.44 13.27 8.83
N VAL A 13 15.33 13.00 9.52
CA VAL A 13 14.69 11.68 9.51
C VAL A 13 14.16 11.31 8.11
N PRO A 14 13.29 12.11 7.46
CA PRO A 14 12.84 11.79 6.10
C PRO A 14 13.98 11.80 5.09
N LEU A 15 14.99 12.68 5.25
CA LEU A 15 16.16 12.71 4.39
C LEU A 15 16.97 11.39 4.46
N LEU A 16 17.16 10.84 5.66
CA LEU A 16 17.83 9.56 5.86
C LEU A 16 17.04 8.41 5.22
N VAL A 17 15.71 8.38 5.42
CA VAL A 17 14.84 7.37 4.80
C VAL A 17 14.92 7.44 3.27
N ILE A 18 14.82 8.63 2.69
CA ILE A 18 14.96 8.84 1.24
C ILE A 18 16.34 8.38 0.76
N THR A 19 17.41 8.70 1.49
CA THR A 19 18.78 8.26 1.15
C THR A 19 18.90 6.73 1.16
N MET A 20 18.27 6.05 2.13
CA MET A 20 18.23 4.59 2.19
C MET A 20 17.48 4.00 0.99
N ILE A 21 16.37 4.59 0.58
CA ILE A 21 15.59 4.17 -0.60
C ILE A 21 16.41 4.35 -1.87
N VAL A 22 17.06 5.49 -2.04
CA VAL A 22 17.95 5.75 -3.20
C VAL A 22 19.11 4.76 -3.26
N LYS A 23 19.65 4.35 -2.09
CA LYS A 23 20.67 3.30 -1.99
C LYS A 23 20.13 1.87 -2.20
N LYS A 24 18.85 1.73 -2.60
CA LYS A 24 18.20 0.42 -2.86
C LYS A 24 18.14 -0.50 -1.63
N THR A 25 18.13 0.03 -0.42
CA THR A 25 17.82 -0.76 0.78
C THR A 25 16.38 -1.28 0.71
N PRO A 26 16.10 -2.50 1.22
CA PRO A 26 14.73 -3.02 1.25
C PRO A 26 13.76 -2.02 1.90
N PRO A 27 12.60 -1.73 1.28
CA PRO A 27 11.67 -0.71 1.77
C PRO A 27 11.22 -0.94 3.21
N LEU A 28 10.98 -2.20 3.59
CA LEU A 28 10.61 -2.57 4.96
C LEU A 28 11.66 -2.13 5.98
N LEU A 29 12.95 -2.35 5.68
CA LEU A 29 14.05 -1.95 6.57
C LEU A 29 14.17 -0.44 6.65
N ALA A 30 14.03 0.27 5.52
CA ALA A 30 14.11 1.73 5.49
C ALA A 30 12.98 2.37 6.33
N LEU A 31 11.75 1.86 6.22
CA LEU A 31 10.60 2.33 7.00
C LEU A 31 10.75 2.00 8.49
N PHE A 32 11.23 0.79 8.82
CA PHE A 32 11.44 0.39 10.20
C PHE A 32 12.50 1.28 10.89
N VAL A 33 13.63 1.51 10.22
CA VAL A 33 14.67 2.43 10.72
C VAL A 33 14.12 3.85 10.84
N GLY A 34 13.33 4.31 9.86
CA GLY A 34 12.66 5.62 9.93
C GLY A 34 11.74 5.76 11.14
N THR A 35 10.97 4.72 11.46
CA THR A 35 10.08 4.71 12.64
C THR A 35 10.88 4.79 13.95
N LEU A 36 11.97 4.02 14.06
CA LEU A 36 12.84 4.08 15.25
C LEU A 36 13.52 5.45 15.40
N LEU A 37 14.01 6.01 14.29
CA LEU A 37 14.59 7.36 14.29
C LEU A 37 13.54 8.42 14.64
N GLY A 38 12.32 8.30 14.14
CA GLY A 38 11.21 9.18 14.50
C GLY A 38 10.95 9.19 16.01
N GLY A 39 10.88 8.00 16.62
CA GLY A 39 10.76 7.85 18.08
C GLY A 39 11.93 8.47 18.84
N PHE A 40 13.16 8.27 18.37
CA PHE A 40 14.36 8.87 18.97
C PHE A 40 14.36 10.41 18.86
N PHE A 41 13.98 10.95 17.70
CA PHE A 41 13.87 12.40 17.52
C PHE A 41 12.72 13.00 18.35
N ALA A 42 11.62 12.25 18.54
CA ALA A 42 10.54 12.68 19.43
C ALA A 42 11.01 12.87 20.87
N LEU A 43 11.92 12.02 21.37
CA LEU A 43 12.54 12.18 22.69
C LEU A 43 13.30 13.49 22.86
N ILE A 44 14.03 13.90 21.83
CA ILE A 44 14.91 15.08 21.89
C ILE A 44 14.12 16.38 21.65
N PHE A 45 13.22 16.35 20.65
CA PHE A 45 12.56 17.57 20.17
C PHE A 45 11.14 17.76 20.67
N GLN A 46 10.46 16.68 21.16
CA GLN A 46 9.04 16.71 21.52
C GLN A 46 8.76 16.10 22.92
N PRO A 47 9.52 16.42 23.97
CA PRO A 47 9.33 15.82 25.29
C PRO A 47 7.95 16.11 25.88
N GLN A 48 7.39 17.30 25.63
CA GLN A 48 6.05 17.69 26.12
C GLN A 48 4.95 16.84 25.47
N LEU A 49 5.05 16.59 24.16
CA LEU A 49 4.10 15.76 23.46
C LEU A 49 4.10 14.31 23.97
N LEU A 50 5.27 13.77 24.32
CA LEU A 50 5.38 12.45 24.92
C LEU A 50 4.75 12.36 26.31
N MET A 51 4.82 13.44 27.10
CA MET A 51 4.14 13.54 28.38
C MET A 51 2.61 13.61 28.20
N ASP A 52 2.14 14.42 27.26
CA ASP A 52 0.71 14.55 26.94
C ASP A 52 0.12 13.20 26.50
N LEU A 53 0.79 12.48 25.59
CA LEU A 53 0.35 11.17 25.10
C LEU A 53 0.34 10.06 26.15
N SER A 54 1.14 10.18 27.20
CA SER A 54 1.18 9.21 28.31
C SER A 54 0.33 9.60 29.52
N GLU A 55 -0.30 10.79 29.46
CA GLU A 55 -1.03 11.39 30.59
C GLU A 55 -0.17 11.48 31.86
N SER A 56 1.12 11.75 31.71
CA SER A 56 2.08 11.77 32.80
C SER A 56 2.79 13.12 32.88
N SER A 57 2.95 13.62 34.09
CA SER A 57 3.66 14.89 34.35
C SER A 57 5.18 14.74 34.45
N VAL A 58 5.72 13.51 34.41
CA VAL A 58 7.15 13.24 34.60
C VAL A 58 7.70 12.40 33.46
N LEU A 59 8.81 12.84 32.87
CA LEU A 59 9.49 12.14 31.79
C LEU A 59 10.39 11.02 32.36
N ASN A 60 9.80 9.84 32.59
CA ASN A 60 10.51 8.63 33.01
C ASN A 60 10.67 7.68 31.84
N PHE A 61 11.60 6.72 31.95
CA PHE A 61 11.76 5.67 30.94
C PHE A 61 10.45 4.93 30.62
N LYS A 62 9.61 4.68 31.63
CA LYS A 62 8.28 4.08 31.48
C LYS A 62 7.33 4.96 30.64
N THR A 63 7.33 6.26 30.89
CA THR A 63 6.53 7.28 30.16
C THR A 63 6.94 7.31 28.68
N ILE A 64 8.25 7.40 28.43
CA ILE A 64 8.85 7.41 27.10
C ILE A 64 8.44 6.16 26.31
N TYR A 65 8.70 4.99 26.91
CA TYR A 65 8.36 3.71 26.30
C TYR A 65 6.84 3.62 25.97
N LYS A 66 5.99 3.96 26.94
CA LYS A 66 4.53 3.94 26.79
C LYS A 66 4.08 4.87 25.66
N SER A 67 4.58 6.11 25.62
CA SER A 67 4.18 7.10 24.61
C SER A 67 4.57 6.67 23.19
N ILE A 68 5.84 6.26 23.01
CA ILE A 68 6.34 5.83 21.69
C ILE A 68 5.62 4.56 21.26
N PHE A 69 5.47 3.59 22.16
CA PHE A 69 4.80 2.34 21.85
C PHE A 69 3.32 2.56 21.51
N ASN A 70 2.63 3.39 22.28
CA ASN A 70 1.23 3.74 22.00
C ASN A 70 1.10 4.48 20.66
N ALA A 71 1.96 5.44 20.35
CA ALA A 71 1.92 6.14 19.08
C ALA A 71 2.09 5.23 17.85
N ILE A 72 2.80 4.11 18.00
CA ILE A 72 2.97 3.10 16.95
C ILE A 72 1.79 2.13 16.90
N THR A 73 1.25 1.71 18.06
CA THR A 73 0.36 0.55 18.16
C THR A 73 -1.12 0.89 18.24
N VAL A 74 -1.48 1.95 18.95
CA VAL A 74 -2.88 2.33 19.20
C VAL A 74 -3.25 3.64 18.54
N ASP A 75 -4.56 3.92 18.54
CA ASP A 75 -5.06 5.19 18.06
C ASP A 75 -4.53 6.35 18.92
N THR A 76 -3.98 7.35 18.26
CA THR A 76 -3.47 8.57 18.89
C THR A 76 -4.11 9.78 18.25
N GLN A 77 -4.65 10.67 19.08
CA GLN A 77 -5.22 11.95 18.65
C GLN A 77 -4.52 13.07 19.39
N ILE A 78 -4.10 14.09 18.63
CA ILE A 78 -3.49 15.29 19.19
C ILE A 78 -4.46 16.44 18.97
N GLU A 79 -5.10 16.87 20.04
CA GLU A 79 -6.04 17.99 20.00
C GLU A 79 -5.32 19.33 19.85
N THR A 80 -5.73 20.07 18.85
CA THR A 80 -5.31 21.45 18.57
C THR A 80 -6.52 22.35 18.44
N ASN A 81 -6.33 23.65 18.42
CA ASN A 81 -7.41 24.62 18.24
C ASN A 81 -7.97 24.66 16.81
N ASN A 82 -7.45 23.84 15.88
CA ASN A 82 -7.88 23.79 14.49
C ASN A 82 -8.36 22.38 14.14
N PRO A 83 -9.66 22.19 13.76
CA PRO A 83 -10.21 20.89 13.41
C PRO A 83 -9.49 20.16 12.27
N LEU A 84 -9.03 20.89 11.25
CA LEU A 84 -8.28 20.31 10.13
C LEU A 84 -6.92 19.74 10.58
N LEU A 85 -6.27 20.38 11.55
CA LEU A 85 -5.02 19.87 12.11
C LEU A 85 -5.27 18.65 13.01
N ASN A 86 -6.40 18.59 13.70
CA ASN A 86 -6.74 17.43 14.53
C ASN A 86 -6.92 16.18 13.69
N GLU A 87 -7.54 16.32 12.51
CA GLU A 87 -7.68 15.21 11.57
C GLU A 87 -6.32 14.76 11.02
N LEU A 88 -5.44 15.69 10.64
CA LEU A 88 -4.08 15.41 10.17
C LEU A 88 -3.19 14.75 11.24
N PHE A 89 -3.42 15.04 12.50
CA PHE A 89 -2.65 14.51 13.64
C PHE A 89 -3.32 13.30 14.30
N SER A 90 -4.41 12.82 13.75
CA SER A 90 -4.99 11.53 14.15
C SER A 90 -4.29 10.39 13.44
N SER A 91 -3.96 9.34 14.17
CA SER A 91 -3.37 8.12 13.62
C SER A 91 -3.94 6.90 14.31
N GLY A 92 -4.50 5.97 13.54
CA GLY A 92 -5.03 4.71 14.07
C GLY A 92 -3.95 3.72 14.52
N GLY A 93 -2.67 4.05 14.34
CA GLY A 93 -1.56 3.16 14.62
C GLY A 93 -1.68 1.80 13.93
N MET A 94 -0.98 0.80 14.44
CA MET A 94 -1.09 -0.58 13.94
C MET A 94 -2.49 -1.16 14.16
N GLN A 95 -3.14 -0.83 15.27
CA GLN A 95 -4.49 -1.30 15.59
C GLN A 95 -5.52 -0.87 14.53
N GLY A 96 -5.44 0.37 14.06
CA GLY A 96 -6.29 0.88 12.98
C GLY A 96 -6.11 0.14 11.65
N MET A 97 -4.96 -0.50 11.44
CA MET A 97 -4.66 -1.27 10.23
C MET A 97 -5.03 -2.75 10.32
N LEU A 98 -5.37 -3.28 11.50
CA LEU A 98 -5.64 -4.72 11.69
C LEU A 98 -6.80 -5.21 10.80
N GLY A 99 -7.85 -4.44 10.62
CA GLY A 99 -8.96 -4.79 9.74
C GLY A 99 -8.50 -4.95 8.28
N THR A 100 -7.64 -4.05 7.80
CA THR A 100 -7.05 -4.12 6.45
C THR A 100 -6.11 -5.31 6.31
N VAL A 101 -5.26 -5.58 7.31
CA VAL A 101 -4.38 -6.75 7.32
C VAL A 101 -5.20 -8.04 7.28
N TRP A 102 -6.29 -8.13 8.05
CA TRP A 102 -7.18 -9.28 8.03
C TRP A 102 -7.84 -9.49 6.65
N LEU A 103 -8.33 -8.41 6.04
CA LEU A 103 -8.88 -8.46 4.69
C LEU A 103 -7.84 -8.96 3.67
N ILE A 104 -6.60 -8.46 3.75
CA ILE A 104 -5.50 -8.88 2.88
C ILE A 104 -5.22 -10.38 3.04
N ILE A 105 -5.16 -10.88 4.28
CA ILE A 105 -4.96 -12.32 4.54
C ILE A 105 -6.10 -13.14 3.91
N CYS A 106 -7.34 -12.76 4.11
CA CYS A 106 -8.50 -13.44 3.51
C CYS A 106 -8.45 -13.42 1.98
N ALA A 107 -8.12 -12.28 1.38
CA ALA A 107 -7.98 -12.14 -0.08
C ALA A 107 -6.85 -13.02 -0.63
N MET A 108 -5.70 -13.06 0.05
CA MET A 108 -4.56 -13.92 -0.36
C MET A 108 -4.90 -15.40 -0.24
N VAL A 109 -5.61 -15.82 0.81
CA VAL A 109 -6.08 -17.22 0.95
C VAL A 109 -7.05 -17.56 -0.18
N PHE A 110 -8.02 -16.69 -0.46
CA PHE A 110 -8.97 -16.90 -1.55
C PHE A 110 -8.26 -16.95 -2.91
N GLY A 111 -7.39 -16.00 -3.21
CA GLY A 111 -6.60 -15.97 -4.44
C GLY A 111 -5.71 -17.20 -4.58
N GLY A 112 -5.07 -17.66 -3.49
CA GLY A 112 -4.26 -18.88 -3.47
C GLY A 112 -5.07 -20.14 -3.73
N VAL A 113 -6.29 -20.25 -3.23
CA VAL A 113 -7.21 -21.35 -3.54
C VAL A 113 -7.61 -21.32 -5.01
N MET A 114 -7.97 -20.15 -5.55
CA MET A 114 -8.31 -19.97 -6.97
C MET A 114 -7.14 -20.35 -7.89
N ASP A 115 -5.91 -20.02 -7.51
CA ASP A 115 -4.70 -20.42 -8.24
C ASP A 115 -4.49 -21.95 -8.16
N ALA A 116 -4.57 -22.53 -6.97
CA ALA A 116 -4.35 -23.96 -6.73
C ALA A 116 -5.33 -24.88 -7.48
N ILE A 117 -6.59 -24.46 -7.63
CA ILE A 117 -7.60 -25.21 -8.43
C ILE A 117 -7.52 -24.94 -9.94
N GLY A 118 -6.59 -24.08 -10.38
CA GLY A 118 -6.40 -23.72 -11.79
C GLY A 118 -7.48 -22.79 -12.35
N ALA A 119 -8.32 -22.18 -11.52
CA ALA A 119 -9.39 -21.29 -11.96
C ALA A 119 -8.85 -20.03 -12.65
N LEU A 120 -7.76 -19.44 -12.12
CA LEU A 120 -7.13 -18.27 -12.71
C LEU A 120 -6.50 -18.56 -14.07
N GLU A 121 -5.91 -19.76 -14.23
CA GLU A 121 -5.40 -20.24 -15.52
C GLU A 121 -6.54 -20.46 -16.51
N ALA A 122 -7.64 -21.07 -16.07
CA ALA A 122 -8.81 -21.28 -16.93
C ALA A 122 -9.38 -19.95 -17.46
N ILE A 123 -9.49 -18.94 -16.61
CA ILE A 123 -9.91 -17.57 -16.98
C ILE A 123 -8.96 -17.00 -18.04
N SER A 124 -7.66 -17.06 -17.78
CA SER A 124 -6.63 -16.51 -18.68
C SER A 124 -6.60 -17.23 -20.03
N ASN A 125 -6.84 -18.55 -20.05
CA ASN A 125 -6.91 -19.36 -21.28
C ASN A 125 -8.05 -18.94 -22.21
N VAL A 126 -9.20 -18.52 -21.67
CA VAL A 126 -10.31 -18.00 -22.48
C VAL A 126 -9.84 -16.80 -23.31
N PHE A 127 -9.16 -15.85 -22.68
CA PHE A 127 -8.64 -14.66 -23.35
C PHE A 127 -7.48 -14.99 -24.31
N LEU A 128 -6.62 -15.93 -23.94
CA LEU A 128 -5.54 -16.39 -24.81
C LEU A 128 -6.09 -17.04 -26.09
N GLY A 129 -7.20 -17.77 -26.02
CA GLY A 129 -7.89 -18.34 -27.17
C GLY A 129 -8.39 -17.29 -28.18
N TRP A 130 -8.66 -16.06 -27.74
CA TRP A 130 -9.06 -14.94 -28.61
C TRP A 130 -7.86 -14.24 -29.27
N ALA A 131 -6.65 -14.49 -28.83
CA ALA A 131 -5.42 -13.79 -29.21
C ALA A 131 -4.93 -14.16 -30.61
N LYS A 132 -5.77 -14.06 -31.64
CA LYS A 132 -5.42 -14.38 -33.04
C LYS A 132 -4.60 -13.31 -33.75
N THR A 133 -4.69 -12.05 -33.36
CA THR A 133 -3.92 -10.91 -33.88
C THR A 133 -3.14 -10.24 -32.77
N THR A 134 -2.14 -9.40 -33.10
CA THR A 134 -1.36 -8.65 -32.09
C THR A 134 -2.24 -7.76 -31.22
N PHE A 135 -3.20 -7.07 -31.84
CA PHE A 135 -4.17 -6.26 -31.09
C PHE A 135 -5.00 -7.11 -30.13
N LYS A 136 -5.54 -8.24 -30.60
CA LYS A 136 -6.31 -9.16 -29.74
C LYS A 136 -5.45 -9.80 -28.64
N LEU A 137 -4.15 -10.01 -28.90
CA LEU A 137 -3.23 -10.49 -27.89
C LEU A 137 -3.06 -9.48 -26.75
N ILE A 138 -2.78 -8.22 -27.08
CA ILE A 138 -2.63 -7.15 -26.09
C ILE A 138 -3.94 -6.93 -25.34
N ALA A 139 -5.05 -6.79 -26.05
CA ALA A 139 -6.38 -6.61 -25.44
C ALA A 139 -6.77 -7.82 -24.57
N GLY A 140 -6.48 -9.06 -25.01
CA GLY A 140 -6.74 -10.26 -24.24
C GLY A 140 -5.87 -10.38 -22.98
N THR A 141 -4.62 -9.92 -23.05
CA THR A 141 -3.74 -9.83 -21.87
C THR A 141 -4.30 -8.85 -20.85
N ALA A 142 -4.67 -7.64 -21.30
CA ALA A 142 -5.26 -6.63 -20.44
C ALA A 142 -6.59 -7.12 -19.81
N ALA A 143 -7.49 -7.68 -20.62
CA ALA A 143 -8.76 -8.22 -20.13
C ALA A 143 -8.56 -9.38 -19.14
N SER A 144 -7.59 -10.26 -19.38
CA SER A 144 -7.24 -11.34 -18.45
C SER A 144 -6.72 -10.77 -17.11
N SER A 145 -5.80 -9.81 -17.18
CA SER A 145 -5.26 -9.15 -15.98
C SER A 145 -6.34 -8.45 -15.15
N LEU A 146 -7.22 -7.69 -15.81
CA LEU A 146 -8.37 -7.03 -15.16
C LEU A 146 -9.31 -8.06 -14.52
N THR A 147 -9.63 -9.15 -15.23
CA THR A 147 -10.54 -10.18 -14.69
C THR A 147 -9.93 -10.88 -13.49
N VAL A 148 -8.64 -11.21 -13.54
CA VAL A 148 -7.93 -11.79 -12.39
C VAL A 148 -7.86 -10.79 -11.23
N ASN A 149 -7.65 -9.52 -11.51
CA ASN A 149 -7.64 -8.45 -10.49
C ASN A 149 -8.96 -8.32 -9.74
N LEU A 150 -10.08 -8.48 -10.46
CA LEU A 150 -11.42 -8.45 -9.89
C LEU A 150 -11.76 -9.74 -9.12
N THR A 151 -11.32 -10.91 -9.61
CA THR A 151 -11.70 -12.22 -9.06
C THR A 151 -10.76 -12.71 -7.99
N ALA A 152 -9.45 -12.56 -8.14
CA ALA A 152 -8.46 -12.98 -7.14
C ALA A 152 -8.24 -11.95 -6.03
N SER A 153 -8.74 -10.73 -6.22
CA SER A 153 -8.63 -9.62 -5.24
C SER A 153 -7.18 -9.24 -4.88
N ASP A 154 -6.22 -9.62 -5.73
CA ASP A 154 -4.80 -9.41 -5.49
C ASP A 154 -4.07 -8.97 -6.76
N GLN A 155 -3.33 -7.87 -6.66
CA GLN A 155 -2.57 -7.29 -7.76
C GLN A 155 -1.46 -8.21 -8.25
N TYR A 156 -0.77 -8.91 -7.35
CA TYR A 156 0.34 -9.78 -7.72
C TYR A 156 -0.13 -10.93 -8.62
N LEU A 157 -1.24 -11.58 -8.26
CA LEU A 157 -1.81 -12.64 -9.07
C LEU A 157 -2.32 -12.13 -10.42
N ALA A 158 -2.87 -10.92 -10.47
CA ALA A 158 -3.32 -10.27 -11.70
C ALA A 158 -2.19 -10.00 -12.71
N ILE A 159 -0.95 -9.90 -12.24
CA ILE A 159 0.24 -9.74 -13.08
C ILE A 159 0.88 -11.09 -13.40
N VAL A 160 1.12 -11.90 -12.38
CA VAL A 160 1.95 -13.13 -12.51
C VAL A 160 1.25 -14.21 -13.31
N VAL A 161 -0.03 -14.44 -13.09
CA VAL A 161 -0.77 -15.52 -13.80
C VAL A 161 -0.89 -15.21 -15.30
N PRO A 162 -1.46 -14.08 -15.74
CA PRO A 162 -1.50 -13.74 -17.15
C PRO A 162 -0.08 -13.57 -17.74
N GLY A 163 0.86 -13.03 -16.98
CA GLY A 163 2.24 -12.86 -17.41
C GLY A 163 2.90 -14.16 -17.83
N LYS A 164 2.77 -15.21 -17.04
CA LYS A 164 3.27 -16.56 -17.37
C LYS A 164 2.57 -17.14 -18.60
N MET A 165 1.26 -17.00 -18.69
CA MET A 165 0.44 -17.62 -19.72
C MET A 165 0.62 -16.95 -21.09
N PHE A 166 0.68 -15.65 -21.15
CA PHE A 166 0.80 -14.89 -22.40
C PHE A 166 2.26 -14.75 -22.89
N ALA A 167 3.27 -14.99 -22.05
CA ALA A 167 4.68 -14.80 -22.39
C ALA A 167 5.12 -15.52 -23.67
N LYS A 168 4.66 -16.76 -23.88
CA LYS A 168 4.96 -17.51 -25.10
C LYS A 168 4.34 -16.87 -26.34
N ALA A 169 3.07 -16.46 -26.27
CA ALA A 169 2.36 -15.84 -27.38
C ALA A 169 2.98 -14.50 -27.83
N TYR A 170 3.53 -13.72 -26.90
CA TYR A 170 4.28 -12.50 -27.21
C TYR A 170 5.60 -12.83 -27.91
N ARG A 171 6.35 -13.83 -27.43
CA ARG A 171 7.61 -14.29 -28.08
C ARG A 171 7.38 -14.83 -29.49
N ASP A 172 6.37 -15.66 -29.67
CA ASP A 172 6.04 -16.25 -30.96
C ASP A 172 5.70 -15.18 -32.03
N ARG A 173 5.21 -14.00 -31.57
CA ARG A 173 4.93 -12.84 -32.42
C ARG A 173 6.08 -11.83 -32.50
N LYS A 174 7.25 -12.16 -31.93
CA LYS A 174 8.42 -11.28 -31.91
C LYS A 174 8.15 -9.90 -31.28
N LEU A 175 7.23 -9.83 -30.33
CA LEU A 175 6.99 -8.65 -29.53
C LEU A 175 8.02 -8.58 -28.40
N ALA A 176 8.52 -7.36 -28.13
CA ALA A 176 9.45 -7.13 -27.05
C ALA A 176 8.80 -7.47 -25.69
N PRO A 177 9.55 -8.07 -24.72
CA PRO A 177 9.01 -8.44 -23.41
C PRO A 177 8.41 -7.27 -22.65
N GLU A 178 8.91 -6.05 -22.89
CA GLU A 178 8.43 -4.81 -22.29
C GLU A 178 6.97 -4.53 -22.63
N ASN A 179 6.48 -4.96 -23.81
CA ASN A 179 5.09 -4.79 -24.19
C ASN A 179 4.15 -5.63 -23.29
N LEU A 180 4.59 -6.84 -22.91
CA LEU A 180 3.83 -7.67 -21.97
C LEU A 180 3.84 -7.04 -20.57
N SER A 181 5.01 -6.66 -20.08
CA SER A 181 5.17 -6.03 -18.77
C SER A 181 4.31 -4.77 -18.65
N ARG A 182 4.39 -3.89 -19.64
CA ARG A 182 3.60 -2.66 -19.68
C ARG A 182 2.10 -2.95 -19.69
N THR A 183 1.63 -3.87 -20.54
CA THR A 183 0.21 -4.22 -20.60
C THR A 183 -0.31 -4.73 -19.25
N LEU A 184 0.49 -5.54 -18.54
CA LEU A 184 0.14 -6.07 -17.23
C LEU A 184 0.15 -4.98 -16.15
N GLU A 185 1.11 -4.08 -16.19
CA GLU A 185 1.16 -2.92 -15.27
C GLU A 185 -0.03 -1.99 -15.48
N ASP A 186 -0.30 -1.59 -16.72
CA ASP A 186 -1.39 -0.68 -17.05
C ASP A 186 -2.76 -1.30 -16.72
N ALA A 187 -2.94 -2.61 -16.91
CA ALA A 187 -4.21 -3.28 -16.65
C ALA A 187 -4.34 -3.86 -15.23
N GLY A 188 -3.26 -4.31 -14.62
CA GLY A 188 -3.29 -4.97 -13.32
C GLY A 188 -2.94 -4.02 -12.17
N THR A 189 -1.78 -3.36 -12.23
CA THR A 189 -1.29 -2.52 -11.13
C THR A 189 -2.13 -1.25 -10.99
N VAL A 190 -2.27 -0.49 -12.09
CA VAL A 190 -2.91 0.82 -12.06
C VAL A 190 -4.39 0.72 -11.67
N THR A 191 -5.08 -0.31 -12.13
CA THR A 191 -6.51 -0.52 -11.86
C THR A 191 -6.81 -1.17 -10.51
N SER A 192 -5.83 -1.79 -9.84
CA SER A 192 -6.04 -2.52 -8.59
C SER A 192 -6.58 -1.63 -7.47
N VAL A 193 -6.19 -0.36 -7.45
CA VAL A 193 -6.66 0.63 -6.46
C VAL A 193 -8.13 1.03 -6.67
N LEU A 194 -8.71 0.75 -7.84
CA LEU A 194 -10.10 1.05 -8.18
C LEU A 194 -11.06 -0.07 -7.81
N VAL A 195 -10.54 -1.20 -7.34
CA VAL A 195 -11.35 -2.36 -6.91
C VAL A 195 -11.48 -2.36 -5.39
N PRO A 196 -12.68 -2.13 -4.83
CA PRO A 196 -12.85 -1.94 -3.38
C PRO A 196 -12.40 -3.13 -2.54
N TRP A 197 -12.59 -4.34 -3.03
CA TRP A 197 -12.21 -5.59 -2.34
C TRP A 197 -10.80 -6.09 -2.71
N ASN A 198 -10.08 -5.39 -3.59
CA ASN A 198 -8.68 -5.68 -3.86
C ASN A 198 -7.81 -5.18 -2.71
N THR A 199 -6.70 -5.89 -2.44
CA THR A 199 -5.74 -5.51 -1.40
C THR A 199 -5.27 -4.07 -1.51
N CYS A 200 -5.06 -3.57 -2.74
CA CYS A 200 -4.63 -2.19 -3.01
C CYS A 200 -5.75 -1.18 -2.76
N GLY A 201 -6.98 -1.45 -3.23
CA GLY A 201 -8.13 -0.56 -3.03
C GLY A 201 -8.49 -0.44 -1.55
N ALA A 202 -8.53 -1.57 -0.83
CA ALA A 202 -8.78 -1.60 0.60
C ALA A 202 -7.72 -0.82 1.41
N TYR A 203 -6.44 -0.95 1.04
CA TYR A 203 -5.36 -0.20 1.67
C TYR A 203 -5.48 1.30 1.42
N GLN A 204 -5.68 1.71 0.15
CA GLN A 204 -5.80 3.12 -0.21
C GLN A 204 -7.01 3.78 0.46
N SER A 205 -8.16 3.10 0.45
CA SER A 205 -9.37 3.59 1.13
C SER A 205 -9.11 3.83 2.63
N ARG A 206 -8.41 2.92 3.28
CA ARG A 206 -8.06 3.06 4.70
C ARG A 206 -7.10 4.21 4.98
N VAL A 207 -6.07 4.36 4.14
CA VAL A 207 -5.04 5.41 4.32
C VAL A 207 -5.59 6.79 4.03
N LEU A 208 -6.42 6.92 2.99
CA LEU A 208 -7.00 8.20 2.59
C LEU A 208 -8.22 8.59 3.43
N GLY A 209 -8.84 7.64 4.16
CA GLY A 209 -10.10 7.86 4.85
C GLY A 209 -11.30 8.07 3.91
N VAL A 210 -11.16 7.67 2.63
CA VAL A 210 -12.15 7.89 1.57
C VAL A 210 -12.44 6.56 0.89
N GLU A 211 -13.71 6.25 0.64
CA GLU A 211 -14.08 5.01 -0.04
C GLU A 211 -13.67 5.02 -1.53
N VAL A 212 -13.38 3.82 -2.07
CA VAL A 212 -13.02 3.65 -3.48
C VAL A 212 -14.06 4.27 -4.41
N SER A 213 -15.36 4.12 -4.09
CA SER A 213 -16.48 4.67 -4.84
C SER A 213 -16.43 6.19 -4.98
N GLU A 214 -15.85 6.90 -4.01
CA GLU A 214 -15.78 8.36 -4.00
C GLU A 214 -14.64 8.88 -4.88
N TYR A 215 -13.46 8.25 -4.85
CA TYR A 215 -12.34 8.68 -5.68
C TYR A 215 -12.31 8.05 -7.08
N PHE A 216 -13.09 6.99 -7.34
CA PHE A 216 -13.13 6.27 -8.62
C PHE A 216 -13.31 7.21 -9.82
N PHE A 217 -14.26 8.15 -9.72
CA PHE A 217 -14.56 9.08 -10.82
C PHE A 217 -13.50 10.17 -11.04
N TYR A 218 -12.57 10.33 -10.10
CA TYR A 218 -11.45 11.27 -10.22
C TYR A 218 -10.16 10.62 -10.72
N ALA A 219 -10.13 9.30 -10.80
CA ALA A 219 -8.98 8.53 -11.23
C ALA A 219 -8.92 8.39 -12.77
N PHE A 220 -8.86 9.51 -13.49
CA PHE A 220 -8.89 9.54 -14.96
C PHE A 220 -7.65 8.92 -15.64
N PHE A 221 -6.58 8.70 -14.92
CA PHE A 221 -5.33 8.16 -15.44
C PHE A 221 -5.09 6.69 -15.08
N ASN A 222 -6.03 6.08 -14.39
CA ASN A 222 -5.95 4.69 -13.97
C ASN A 222 -6.57 3.73 -14.98
#